data_520be9958f3886b5e3d8ccb9e7200fa9
#
_entry.id   520be9958f3886b5e3d8ccb9e7200fa9
#
_cell.length_a   1.000
_cell.length_b   1.000
_cell.length_c   1.000
_cell.angle_alpha   90.00
_cell.angle_beta   90.00
_cell.angle_gamma   90.00
#
_symmetry.space_group_name_H-M   'P 1'
#
loop_
_entity.id
_entity.type
_entity.pdbx_description
1 polymer ?
#
loop_
_entity_poly.entity_id
_entity_poly.type
_entity_poly.pdbx_seq_one_letter_code
_entity_poly.pdbx_strand_id
1 'polypeptide(L)'
;MAKYWMVTQGPEIFGKTRELGFARHAFKSTRSKMVYRIEPGDGLVFYVTGKKQIAGAVRVTSPIVEESTRIWQSNKKPDEIYPFRVDTEPLVELDEDHWLDAEPYHDRMEWTQRWPREHWTLAYQGNLREITEDDFELLLADLQEAARTAPAKA
;
A
#
# COMPACT_ATOMS: atom_id res chain seq x y z
N MET A 1 -1.42 -12.29 16.22
CA MET A 1 -0.56 -11.10 16.14
C MET A 1 -0.75 -10.45 14.79
N ALA A 2 -0.71 -9.13 14.76
CA ALA A 2 -0.85 -8.39 13.50
C ALA A 2 0.32 -8.67 12.56
N LYS A 3 0.03 -8.68 11.27
CA LYS A 3 1.00 -8.75 10.20
C LYS A 3 1.04 -7.40 9.49
N TYR A 4 2.09 -7.18 8.71
CA TYR A 4 2.30 -5.92 8.01
C TYR A 4 2.64 -6.20 6.56
N TRP A 5 2.11 -5.36 5.67
CA TRP A 5 2.16 -5.63 4.24
C TRP A 5 2.56 -4.39 3.46
N MET A 6 3.45 -4.59 2.49
CA MET A 6 3.71 -3.60 1.44
C MET A 6 2.77 -3.88 0.29
N VAL A 7 1.99 -2.87 -0.09
CA VAL A 7 1.04 -2.96 -1.20
C VAL A 7 1.55 -2.07 -2.33
N THR A 8 1.83 -2.67 -3.47
CA THR A 8 2.28 -1.95 -4.65
C THR A 8 1.13 -1.80 -5.62
N GLN A 9 0.76 -0.57 -5.93
CA GLN A 9 -0.37 -0.27 -6.81
C GLN A 9 -0.01 0.81 -7.82
N GLY A 10 -0.65 0.74 -8.99
CA GLY A 10 -0.56 1.83 -9.96
C GLY A 10 -1.39 3.04 -9.53
N PRO A 11 -1.16 4.20 -10.15
CA PRO A 11 -1.87 5.43 -9.79
C PRO A 11 -3.38 5.33 -9.92
N GLU A 12 -3.88 4.59 -10.91
CA GLU A 12 -5.34 4.43 -11.11
C GLU A 12 -6.00 3.71 -9.94
N ILE A 13 -5.41 2.60 -9.52
CA ILE A 13 -5.96 1.77 -8.45
C ILE A 13 -5.82 2.48 -7.11
N PHE A 14 -4.65 3.05 -6.85
CA PHE A 14 -4.43 3.81 -5.62
C PHE A 14 -5.34 5.04 -5.58
N GLY A 15 -5.53 5.71 -6.71
CA GLY A 15 -6.41 6.87 -6.83
C GLY A 15 -7.85 6.56 -6.43
N LYS A 16 -8.34 5.35 -6.76
CA LYS A 16 -9.67 4.93 -6.35
C LYS A 16 -9.75 4.72 -4.85
N THR A 17 -8.73 4.13 -4.26
CA THR A 17 -8.64 3.97 -2.80
C THR A 17 -8.65 5.32 -2.10
N ARG A 18 -7.93 6.32 -2.64
CA ARG A 18 -7.96 7.69 -2.12
C ARG A 18 -9.34 8.32 -2.24
N GLU A 19 -9.98 8.15 -3.39
CA GLU A 19 -11.32 8.66 -3.64
C GLU A 19 -12.34 8.13 -2.62
N LEU A 20 -12.16 6.87 -2.19
CA LEU A 20 -12.99 6.24 -1.17
C LEU A 20 -12.59 6.63 0.26
N GLY A 21 -11.67 7.57 0.43
CA GLY A 21 -11.23 8.05 1.74
C GLY A 21 -10.43 7.02 2.53
N PHE A 22 -9.77 6.10 1.84
CA PHE A 22 -9.04 4.98 2.46
C PHE A 22 -9.93 4.09 3.34
N ALA A 23 -11.23 4.05 3.03
CA ALA A 23 -12.15 3.20 3.78
C ALA A 23 -12.14 1.75 3.31
N ARG A 24 -11.65 1.49 2.10
CA ARG A 24 -11.55 0.16 1.51
C ARG A 24 -10.35 0.09 0.57
N HIS A 25 -9.81 -1.12 0.42
CA HIS A 25 -8.80 -1.40 -0.59
C HIS A 25 -9.06 -2.77 -1.23
N ALA A 26 -8.54 -2.96 -2.45
CA ALA A 26 -8.81 -4.16 -3.23
C ALA A 26 -7.54 -4.73 -3.84
N PHE A 27 -7.54 -6.05 -4.06
CA PHE A 27 -6.41 -6.80 -4.58
C PHE A 27 -6.81 -7.58 -5.83
N LYS A 28 -5.83 -7.81 -6.70
CA LYS A 28 -6.02 -8.53 -7.96
C LYS A 28 -6.54 -9.95 -7.76
N SER A 29 -7.30 -10.43 -8.71
CA SER A 29 -7.81 -11.81 -8.73
C SER A 29 -6.69 -12.85 -8.65
N THR A 30 -5.49 -12.52 -9.11
CA THR A 30 -4.33 -13.43 -9.09
C THR A 30 -3.71 -13.60 -7.70
N ARG A 31 -4.15 -12.83 -6.70
CA ARG A 31 -3.61 -12.88 -5.33
C ARG A 31 -4.45 -13.72 -4.38
N SER A 32 -5.29 -14.60 -4.89
CA SER A 32 -6.28 -15.34 -4.13
C SER A 32 -5.74 -16.11 -2.92
N LYS A 33 -4.50 -16.59 -2.97
CA LYS A 33 -3.93 -17.31 -1.82
C LYS A 33 -3.36 -16.35 -0.78
N MET A 34 -2.62 -15.36 -1.23
CA MET A 34 -1.92 -14.44 -0.31
C MET A 34 -2.88 -13.51 0.42
N VAL A 35 -3.92 -13.04 -0.26
CA VAL A 35 -4.86 -12.08 0.34
C VAL A 35 -5.57 -12.64 1.57
N TYR A 36 -5.84 -13.94 1.62
CA TYR A 36 -6.51 -14.55 2.76
C TYR A 36 -5.63 -14.63 4.01
N ARG A 37 -4.35 -14.32 3.90
CA ARG A 37 -3.47 -14.17 5.06
C ARG A 37 -3.63 -12.82 5.74
N ILE A 38 -4.25 -11.86 5.07
CA ILE A 38 -4.51 -10.52 5.65
C ILE A 38 -5.67 -10.65 6.63
N GLU A 39 -5.51 -10.12 7.82
CA GLU A 39 -6.49 -10.21 8.90
C GLU A 39 -6.78 -8.85 9.50
N PRO A 40 -7.94 -8.67 10.16
CA PRO A 40 -8.19 -7.43 10.89
C PRO A 40 -7.08 -7.13 11.88
N GLY A 41 -6.67 -5.88 11.95
CA GLY A 41 -5.54 -5.45 12.78
C GLY A 41 -4.23 -5.34 12.01
N ASP A 42 -4.12 -5.95 10.84
CA ASP A 42 -2.93 -5.85 10.02
C ASP A 42 -2.73 -4.43 9.49
N GLY A 43 -1.48 -4.08 9.22
CA GLY A 43 -1.13 -2.79 8.61
C GLY A 43 -0.81 -2.96 7.13
N LEU A 44 -1.26 -2.01 6.33
CA LEU A 44 -0.90 -1.92 4.91
C LEU A 44 -0.20 -0.59 4.68
N VAL A 45 0.92 -0.61 3.98
CA VAL A 45 1.59 0.60 3.52
C VAL A 45 1.65 0.58 2.00
N PHE A 46 1.42 1.72 1.36
CA PHE A 46 1.23 1.80 -0.08
C PHE A 46 2.44 2.40 -0.79
N TYR A 47 2.92 1.68 -1.81
CA TYR A 47 3.90 2.17 -2.77
C TYR A 47 3.18 2.37 -4.11
N VAL A 48 3.36 3.54 -4.73
CA VAL A 48 2.71 3.85 -6.00
C VAL A 48 3.72 3.72 -7.14
N THR A 49 3.46 2.77 -8.04
CA THR A 49 4.32 2.54 -9.20
C THR A 49 4.30 3.74 -10.14
N GLY A 50 5.38 3.94 -10.86
CA GLY A 50 5.51 5.11 -11.71
C GLY A 50 6.00 6.34 -10.96
N LYS A 51 5.49 6.56 -9.77
CA LYS A 51 5.95 7.63 -8.87
C LYS A 51 7.15 7.19 -8.03
N LYS A 52 7.27 5.89 -7.75
CA LYS A 52 8.33 5.33 -6.91
C LYS A 52 8.33 5.94 -5.50
N GLN A 53 7.14 6.16 -4.96
CA GLN A 53 6.94 6.84 -3.69
C GLN A 53 6.00 6.06 -2.77
N ILE A 54 6.22 6.24 -1.47
CA ILE A 54 5.36 5.70 -0.41
C ILE A 54 4.30 6.76 -0.09
N ALA A 55 3.04 6.39 -0.17
CA ALA A 55 1.95 7.36 -0.20
C ALA A 55 1.11 7.42 1.07
N GLY A 56 1.10 6.38 1.86
CA GLY A 56 0.27 6.35 3.06
C GLY A 56 0.19 4.96 3.66
N ALA A 57 -0.54 4.85 4.76
CA ALA A 57 -0.72 3.59 5.48
C ALA A 57 -2.12 3.52 6.09
N VAL A 58 -2.64 2.29 6.17
CA VAL A 58 -3.96 2.02 6.75
C VAL A 58 -3.89 0.81 7.65
N ARG A 59 -4.91 0.65 8.51
CA ARG A 59 -5.13 -0.56 9.30
C ARG A 59 -6.33 -1.31 8.72
N VAL A 60 -6.19 -2.62 8.60
CA VAL A 60 -7.27 -3.49 8.14
C VAL A 60 -8.28 -3.65 9.27
N THR A 61 -9.58 -3.50 8.95
CA THR A 61 -10.65 -3.57 9.94
C THR A 61 -11.64 -4.69 9.69
N SER A 62 -11.51 -5.41 8.57
CA SER A 62 -12.39 -6.53 8.24
C SER A 62 -11.59 -7.70 7.69
N PRO A 63 -12.18 -8.91 7.67
CA PRO A 63 -11.61 -10.00 6.86
C PRO A 63 -11.69 -9.67 5.37
N ILE A 64 -10.95 -10.42 4.56
CA ILE A 64 -11.09 -10.37 3.10
C ILE A 64 -12.49 -10.82 2.71
N VAL A 65 -13.12 -10.06 1.83
CA VAL A 65 -14.37 -10.46 1.17
C VAL A 65 -14.16 -10.47 -0.34
N GLU A 66 -14.89 -11.34 -1.02
CA GLU A 66 -14.86 -11.42 -2.48
C GLU A 66 -16.11 -10.75 -3.03
N GLU A 67 -15.94 -9.78 -3.91
CA GLU A 67 -17.05 -9.03 -4.52
C GLU A 67 -16.79 -8.86 -6.01
N SER A 68 -17.86 -8.75 -6.79
CA SER A 68 -17.78 -8.62 -8.24
C SER A 68 -18.16 -7.23 -8.77
N THR A 69 -18.59 -6.33 -7.91
CA THR A 69 -18.92 -4.96 -8.31
C THR A 69 -17.67 -4.26 -8.85
N ARG A 70 -17.76 -3.61 -9.99
CA ARG A 70 -16.64 -2.90 -10.57
C ARG A 70 -16.44 -1.56 -9.88
N ILE A 71 -15.40 -1.46 -9.07
CA ILE A 71 -15.02 -0.25 -8.34
C ILE A 71 -13.61 0.17 -8.74
N TRP A 72 -12.63 -0.74 -8.55
CA TRP A 72 -11.25 -0.50 -8.97
C TRP A 72 -11.07 -1.02 -10.39
N GLN A 73 -10.56 -0.16 -11.28
CA GLN A 73 -10.40 -0.49 -12.69
C GLN A 73 -9.05 -0.02 -13.21
N SER A 74 -8.46 -0.81 -14.11
CA SER A 74 -7.22 -0.48 -14.78
C SER A 74 -7.41 -0.49 -16.29
N ASN A 75 -6.88 0.53 -16.96
CA ASN A 75 -6.91 0.58 -18.43
C ASN A 75 -6.07 -0.53 -19.08
N LYS A 76 -5.02 -0.98 -18.37
CA LYS A 76 -4.14 -2.04 -18.89
C LYS A 76 -4.80 -3.42 -18.84
N LYS A 77 -5.70 -3.64 -17.88
CA LYS A 77 -6.38 -4.92 -17.68
C LYS A 77 -7.87 -4.66 -17.44
N PRO A 78 -8.63 -4.32 -18.47
CA PRO A 78 -10.02 -3.91 -18.30
C PRO A 78 -10.93 -4.99 -17.72
N ASP A 79 -10.55 -6.27 -17.83
CA ASP A 79 -11.33 -7.38 -17.29
C ASP A 79 -11.04 -7.65 -15.81
N GLU A 80 -9.98 -7.06 -15.26
CA GLU A 80 -9.65 -7.24 -13.85
C GLU A 80 -10.58 -6.37 -13.00
N ILE A 81 -11.26 -7.00 -12.04
CA ILE A 81 -12.23 -6.31 -11.19
C ILE A 81 -11.73 -6.09 -9.76
N TYR A 82 -10.53 -6.58 -9.43
CA TYR A 82 -10.00 -6.49 -8.07
C TYR A 82 -11.02 -7.03 -7.05
N PRO A 83 -11.30 -8.34 -7.08
CA PRO A 83 -12.43 -8.89 -6.33
C PRO A 83 -12.18 -9.08 -4.84
N PHE A 84 -10.92 -9.13 -4.39
CA PHE A 84 -10.58 -9.37 -3.00
C PHE A 84 -10.46 -8.04 -2.27
N ARG A 85 -11.37 -7.78 -1.33
CA ARG A 85 -11.52 -6.46 -0.73
C ARG A 85 -11.51 -6.54 0.79
N VAL A 86 -10.95 -5.50 1.41
CA VAL A 86 -10.95 -5.32 2.86
C VAL A 86 -11.44 -3.92 3.20
N ASP A 87 -12.10 -3.79 4.35
CA ASP A 87 -12.34 -2.49 4.93
C ASP A 87 -11.09 -2.06 5.68
N THR A 88 -10.84 -0.77 5.66
CA THR A 88 -9.64 -0.19 6.25
C THR A 88 -9.97 1.11 6.96
N GLU A 89 -9.05 1.56 7.84
CA GLU A 89 -9.08 2.91 8.39
C GLU A 89 -7.73 3.55 8.16
N PRO A 90 -7.69 4.84 7.80
CA PRO A 90 -6.42 5.50 7.55
C PRO A 90 -5.61 5.67 8.82
N LEU A 91 -4.31 5.35 8.77
CA LEU A 91 -3.35 5.70 9.79
C LEU A 91 -2.66 7.01 9.43
N VAL A 92 -2.35 7.18 8.15
CA VAL A 92 -1.80 8.43 7.61
C VAL A 92 -2.11 8.52 6.13
N GLU A 93 -2.57 9.69 5.72
CA GLU A 93 -2.79 10.04 4.32
C GLU A 93 -1.96 11.28 3.99
N LEU A 94 -1.28 11.26 2.86
CA LEU A 94 -0.51 12.40 2.39
C LEU A 94 -1.01 12.87 1.04
N ASP A 95 -0.92 14.17 0.80
CA ASP A 95 -1.03 14.70 -0.55
C ASP A 95 0.14 14.21 -1.38
N GLU A 96 -0.07 14.09 -2.67
CA GLU A 96 0.96 13.59 -3.59
C GLU A 96 2.26 14.37 -3.46
N ASP A 97 2.19 15.68 -3.24
CA ASP A 97 3.37 16.54 -3.09
C ASP A 97 4.22 16.18 -1.86
N HIS A 98 3.67 15.41 -0.92
CA HIS A 98 4.33 15.06 0.34
C HIS A 98 4.63 13.57 0.45
N TRP A 99 4.39 12.78 -0.61
CA TRP A 99 4.73 11.36 -0.60
C TRP A 99 6.24 11.19 -0.46
N LEU A 100 6.63 10.11 0.21
CA LEU A 100 8.05 9.84 0.48
C LEU A 100 8.70 9.10 -0.68
N ASP A 101 9.86 9.58 -1.12
CA ASP A 101 10.66 8.84 -2.10
C ASP A 101 11.08 7.50 -1.48
N ALA A 102 10.84 6.41 -2.21
CA ALA A 102 11.11 5.07 -1.69
C ALA A 102 12.59 4.68 -1.77
N GLU A 103 13.33 5.21 -2.74
CA GLU A 103 14.72 4.79 -2.98
C GLU A 103 15.62 4.90 -1.74
N PRO A 104 15.62 6.02 -0.97
CA PRO A 104 16.49 6.13 0.20
C PRO A 104 16.21 5.11 1.29
N TYR A 105 15.01 4.53 1.31
CA TYR A 105 14.64 3.53 2.32
C TYR A 105 15.24 2.16 2.06
N HIS A 106 15.79 1.93 0.86
CA HIS A 106 16.35 0.62 0.52
C HIS A 106 17.41 0.17 1.54
N ASP A 107 18.28 1.08 1.96
CA ASP A 107 19.37 0.77 2.88
C ASP A 107 18.93 0.73 4.34
N ARG A 108 17.69 1.11 4.64
CA ARG A 108 17.19 1.27 6.00
C ARG A 108 16.19 0.17 6.41
N MET A 109 15.75 -0.66 5.46
CA MET A 109 14.72 -1.67 5.72
C MET A 109 15.28 -3.07 5.54
N GLU A 110 14.73 -4.01 6.31
CA GLU A 110 15.16 -5.40 6.28
C GLU A 110 14.70 -6.12 5.03
N TRP A 111 13.42 -5.96 4.65
CA TRP A 111 12.86 -6.72 3.55
C TRP A 111 13.46 -6.36 2.19
N THR A 112 13.98 -5.13 2.04
CA THR A 112 14.57 -4.67 0.80
C THR A 112 15.97 -5.22 0.54
N GLN A 113 16.62 -5.76 1.58
CA GLN A 113 18.02 -6.21 1.48
C GLN A 113 18.21 -7.45 0.60
N ARG A 114 17.15 -8.09 0.18
CA ARG A 114 17.20 -9.21 -0.77
C ARG A 114 17.62 -8.78 -2.18
N TRP A 115 17.52 -7.48 -2.47
CA TRP A 115 17.81 -6.93 -3.79
C TRP A 115 18.96 -5.95 -3.72
N PRO A 116 19.87 -5.96 -4.74
CA PRO A 116 20.95 -4.99 -4.77
C PRO A 116 20.42 -3.56 -4.90
N ARG A 117 21.17 -2.60 -4.40
CA ARG A 117 20.78 -1.19 -4.43
C ARG A 117 20.47 -0.70 -5.85
N GLU A 118 21.27 -1.11 -6.85
CA GLU A 118 21.07 -0.70 -8.23
C GLU A 118 19.77 -1.24 -8.84
N HIS A 119 19.16 -2.26 -8.20
CA HIS A 119 17.89 -2.86 -8.63
C HIS A 119 16.82 -2.72 -7.56
N TRP A 120 16.84 -1.65 -6.81
CA TRP A 120 15.98 -1.46 -5.65
C TRP A 120 14.48 -1.56 -5.94
N THR A 121 14.06 -1.18 -7.18
CA THR A 121 12.64 -1.24 -7.53
C THR A 121 12.09 -2.67 -7.59
N LEU A 122 12.97 -3.68 -7.71
CA LEU A 122 12.54 -5.08 -7.71
C LEU A 122 11.88 -5.48 -6.40
N ALA A 123 12.26 -4.84 -5.30
CA ALA A 123 11.65 -5.10 -3.99
C ALA A 123 10.15 -4.80 -3.99
N TYR A 124 9.70 -3.90 -4.84
CA TYR A 124 8.31 -3.45 -4.91
C TYR A 124 7.50 -4.16 -5.99
N GLN A 125 8.05 -5.18 -6.63
CA GLN A 125 7.29 -5.98 -7.58
C GLN A 125 6.43 -7.01 -6.86
N GLY A 126 5.37 -7.45 -7.51
CA GLY A 126 4.51 -8.51 -7.00
C GLY A 126 3.27 -8.05 -6.27
N ASN A 127 2.98 -6.76 -6.22
CA ASN A 127 1.73 -6.16 -5.76
C ASN A 127 1.45 -6.27 -4.25
N LEU A 128 1.77 -7.40 -3.61
CA LEU A 128 1.52 -7.61 -2.18
C LEU A 128 2.67 -8.43 -1.60
N ARG A 129 3.27 -7.93 -0.52
CA ARG A 129 4.41 -8.58 0.13
C ARG A 129 4.36 -8.36 1.64
N GLU A 130 4.53 -9.41 2.39
CA GLU A 130 4.62 -9.30 3.85
C GLU A 130 5.97 -8.67 4.23
N ILE A 131 5.95 -7.73 5.16
CA ILE A 131 7.15 -7.04 5.67
C ILE A 131 7.21 -7.18 7.18
N THR A 132 8.35 -6.83 7.77
CA THR A 132 8.50 -6.90 9.22
C THR A 132 7.77 -5.75 9.90
N GLU A 133 7.43 -5.93 11.17
CA GLU A 133 6.88 -4.86 11.99
C GLU A 133 7.82 -3.65 12.04
N ASP A 134 9.13 -3.90 12.19
CA ASP A 134 10.12 -2.83 12.25
C ASP A 134 10.15 -2.00 10.97
N ASP A 135 10.08 -2.64 9.82
CA ASP A 135 10.03 -1.93 8.53
C ASP A 135 8.75 -1.11 8.40
N PHE A 136 7.63 -1.67 8.81
CA PHE A 136 6.36 -0.95 8.77
C PHE A 136 6.39 0.26 9.71
N GLU A 137 6.88 0.09 10.93
CA GLU A 137 6.95 1.17 11.92
C GLU A 137 7.88 2.30 11.45
N LEU A 138 9.00 1.94 10.79
CA LEU A 138 9.90 2.94 10.22
C LEU A 138 9.17 3.83 9.19
N LEU A 139 8.47 3.20 8.26
CA LEU A 139 7.73 3.93 7.23
C LEU A 139 6.57 4.72 7.82
N LEU A 140 5.83 4.12 8.76
CA LEU A 140 4.70 4.79 9.40
C LEU A 140 5.15 6.04 10.15
N ALA A 141 6.26 5.97 10.89
CA ALA A 141 6.78 7.11 11.63
C ALA A 141 7.15 8.26 10.69
N ASP A 142 7.81 7.96 9.57
CA ASP A 142 8.21 8.98 8.61
C ASP A 142 7.01 9.55 7.86
N LEU A 143 6.01 8.71 7.55
CA LEU A 143 4.77 9.20 6.95
C LEU A 143 4.02 10.14 7.90
N GLN A 144 3.95 9.78 9.18
CA GLN A 144 3.30 10.63 10.19
C GLN A 144 4.05 11.94 10.38
N GLU A 145 5.39 11.92 10.34
CA GLU A 145 6.19 13.13 10.41
C GLU A 145 5.94 14.02 9.20
N ALA A 146 5.89 13.45 8.00
CA ALA A 146 5.58 14.19 6.79
C ALA A 146 4.19 14.84 6.86
N ALA A 147 3.21 14.14 7.44
CA ALA A 147 1.87 14.69 7.63
C ALA A 147 1.84 15.87 8.59
N ARG A 148 2.65 15.83 9.65
CA ARG A 148 2.73 16.92 10.63
C ARG A 148 3.42 18.16 10.08
N THR A 149 4.40 17.97 9.20
CA THR A 149 5.19 19.08 8.64
C THR A 149 4.63 19.62 7.34
N ALA A 150 3.64 18.94 6.74
CA ALA A 150 2.98 19.40 5.52
C ALA A 150 2.19 20.68 5.81
N PRO A 151 2.20 21.66 4.88
CA PRO A 151 1.38 22.86 5.06
C PRO A 151 -0.10 22.48 5.16
N ALA A 152 -0.83 23.20 6.03
CA ALA A 152 -2.26 23.02 6.11
C ALA A 152 -2.90 23.41 4.78
N LYS A 153 -3.85 22.61 4.31
CA LYS A 153 -4.64 22.96 3.13
C LYS A 153 -5.54 24.14 3.45
N ALA A 154 -5.49 25.11 2.59
CA ALA A 154 -6.41 26.24 2.68
C ALA A 154 -7.83 25.82 2.27
#